data_a9b7c291701b7e93c804039c891dc425
#
_entry.id   a9b7c291701b7e93c804039c891dc425
#
_cell.length_a   1.000
_cell.length_b   1.000
_cell.length_c   1.000
_cell.angle_alpha   90.00
_cell.angle_beta   90.00
_cell.angle_gamma   90.00
#
_symmetry.space_group_name_H-M   'P 1'
#
loop_
_entity.id
_entity.type
_entity.pdbx_description
1 polymer ?
#
loop_
_entity_poly.entity_id
_entity_poly.type
_entity_poly.pdbx_seq_one_letter_code
_entity_poly.pdbx_strand_id
1 'polypeptide(L)'
;MYKIKTTILKLFINFLYGFNRWRVFGEENIQDLIRKNRSFILVTWHGKVLAVFKYFANKNYIGLASKSKDGGLIVDVGEKMGYTFVRGSSGKGGSEAYQDMVDLLKKPATQLIITPDGPTGPEHIPKPGAVRLAKESGVPVIPVIGHASRSWKFKNWHTFYISKPFSKTKLVIGQPIYFTKEQSMEECLSVLKKALVSTDKEASSNA
;
A
#
# COMPACT_ATOMS: atom_id res chain seq x y z
N MET A 1 10.20 -25.83 8.98
CA MET A 1 10.64 -25.43 7.63
C MET A 1 9.96 -24.17 7.10
N TYR A 2 8.65 -24.00 7.19
CA TYR A 2 7.91 -22.83 6.72
C TYR A 2 8.29 -21.52 7.46
N LYS A 3 8.30 -21.54 8.80
CA LYS A 3 8.70 -20.37 9.63
C LYS A 3 10.14 -19.88 9.35
N ILE A 4 11.03 -20.78 8.97
CA ILE A 4 12.41 -20.42 8.59
C ILE A 4 12.42 -19.66 7.26
N LYS A 5 11.63 -20.11 6.27
CA LYS A 5 11.51 -19.44 4.97
C LYS A 5 11.02 -18.00 5.10
N THR A 6 10.01 -17.74 5.93
CA THR A 6 9.47 -16.40 6.14
C THR A 6 10.45 -15.49 6.89
N THR A 7 11.24 -16.04 7.81
CA THR A 7 12.31 -15.29 8.48
C THR A 7 13.44 -14.92 7.52
N ILE A 8 13.87 -15.85 6.68
CA ILE A 8 14.87 -15.58 5.63
C ILE A 8 14.38 -14.51 4.67
N LEU A 9 13.11 -14.58 4.25
CA LEU A 9 12.53 -13.59 3.34
C LEU A 9 12.47 -12.19 4.00
N LYS A 10 12.08 -12.10 5.27
CA LYS A 10 12.16 -10.84 6.04
C LYS A 10 13.59 -10.29 6.08
N LEU A 11 14.57 -11.14 6.41
CA LEU A 11 15.99 -10.74 6.46
C LEU A 11 16.47 -10.27 5.08
N PHE A 12 16.07 -10.95 4.02
CA PHE A 12 16.39 -10.57 2.65
C PHE A 12 15.79 -9.22 2.26
N ILE A 13 14.52 -8.97 2.56
CA ILE A 13 13.88 -7.66 2.35
C ILE A 13 14.61 -6.57 3.16
N ASN A 14 14.94 -6.85 4.42
CA ASN A 14 15.69 -5.91 5.25
C ASN A 14 17.08 -5.62 4.69
N PHE A 15 17.78 -6.61 4.15
CA PHE A 15 19.06 -6.44 3.49
C PHE A 15 18.93 -5.58 2.23
N LEU A 16 17.96 -5.87 1.35
CA LEU A 16 17.77 -5.14 0.10
C LEU A 16 17.50 -3.65 0.31
N TYR A 17 16.67 -3.32 1.30
CA TYR A 17 16.22 -1.95 1.53
C TYR A 17 16.96 -1.25 2.67
N GLY A 18 17.62 -2.00 3.57
CA GLY A 18 18.31 -1.44 4.75
C GLY A 18 19.53 -0.60 4.39
N PHE A 19 20.21 -0.92 3.30
CA PHE A 19 21.35 -0.16 2.79
C PHE A 19 20.98 0.91 1.76
N ASN A 20 19.71 1.10 1.49
CA ASN A 20 19.25 2.15 0.57
C ASN A 20 19.29 3.52 1.24
N ARG A 21 19.61 4.54 0.45
CA ARG A 21 19.51 5.94 0.87
C ARG A 21 18.09 6.42 0.61
N TRP A 22 17.30 6.54 1.68
CA TRP A 22 15.92 6.98 1.59
C TRP A 22 15.82 8.50 1.54
N ARG A 23 14.94 8.99 0.67
CA ARG A 23 14.43 10.36 0.66
C ARG A 23 12.91 10.29 0.68
N VAL A 24 12.30 10.90 1.67
CA VAL A 24 10.85 10.87 1.87
C VAL A 24 10.32 12.28 1.66
N PHE A 25 9.24 12.39 0.90
CA PHE A 25 8.55 13.63 0.60
C PHE A 25 7.07 13.49 0.94
N GLY A 26 6.45 14.56 1.45
CA GLY A 26 5.04 14.59 1.80
C GLY A 26 4.69 13.83 3.08
N GLU A 27 5.67 13.56 3.96
CA GLU A 27 5.39 12.88 5.24
C GLU A 27 4.43 13.70 6.11
N GLU A 28 4.48 15.03 6.01
CA GLU A 28 3.56 15.96 6.67
C GLU A 28 2.09 15.68 6.33
N ASN A 29 1.79 15.14 5.14
CA ASN A 29 0.43 14.82 4.69
C ASN A 29 -0.26 13.76 5.55
N ILE A 30 0.51 12.90 6.24
CA ILE A 30 -0.01 11.88 7.15
C ILE A 30 0.25 12.21 8.62
N GLN A 31 1.29 12.97 8.93
CA GLN A 31 1.66 13.28 10.32
C GLN A 31 0.54 14.01 11.07
N ASP A 32 -0.17 14.93 10.41
CA ASP A 32 -1.27 15.65 11.03
C ASP A 32 -2.46 14.71 11.34
N LEU A 33 -2.76 13.78 10.46
CA LEU A 33 -3.77 12.74 10.68
C LEU A 33 -3.38 11.83 11.86
N ILE A 34 -2.12 11.42 11.91
CA ILE A 34 -1.59 10.57 12.99
C ILE A 34 -1.69 11.31 14.35
N ARG A 35 -1.23 12.57 14.42
CA ARG A 35 -1.31 13.39 15.65
C ARG A 35 -2.74 13.58 16.14
N LYS A 36 -3.68 13.68 15.22
CA LYS A 36 -5.12 13.84 15.54
C LYS A 36 -5.85 12.48 15.71
N ASN A 37 -5.12 11.37 15.77
CA ASN A 37 -5.69 10.01 15.83
C ASN A 37 -6.75 9.75 14.74
N ARG A 38 -6.59 10.33 13.54
CA ARG A 38 -7.49 10.14 12.41
C ARG A 38 -7.09 8.90 11.62
N SER A 39 -8.10 8.13 11.24
CA SER A 39 -7.92 6.98 10.35
C SER A 39 -7.74 7.42 8.91
N PHE A 40 -7.00 6.65 8.11
CA PHE A 40 -6.79 6.89 6.67
C PHE A 40 -6.39 5.63 5.92
N ILE A 41 -6.45 5.70 4.59
CA ILE A 41 -6.09 4.60 3.69
C ILE A 41 -4.91 5.05 2.83
N LEU A 42 -3.75 4.40 2.97
CA LEU A 42 -2.66 4.51 2.02
C LEU A 42 -2.93 3.61 0.80
N VAL A 43 -2.69 4.13 -0.38
CA VAL A 43 -2.83 3.36 -1.62
C VAL A 43 -1.56 3.41 -2.44
N THR A 44 -1.16 2.26 -2.97
CA THR A 44 0.04 2.13 -3.81
C THR A 44 -0.18 1.10 -4.91
N TRP A 45 0.50 1.23 -6.04
CA TRP A 45 0.46 0.22 -7.08
C TRP A 45 1.03 -1.12 -6.59
N HIS A 46 0.39 -2.22 -6.96
CA HIS A 46 0.80 -3.55 -6.52
C HIS A 46 2.25 -3.85 -6.86
N GLY A 47 2.69 -3.49 -8.05
CA GLY A 47 4.09 -3.66 -8.48
C GLY A 47 5.12 -2.89 -7.65
N LYS A 48 4.71 -1.83 -6.94
CA LYS A 48 5.58 -0.95 -6.15
C LYS A 48 5.40 -1.08 -4.64
N VAL A 49 4.55 -2.00 -4.20
CA VAL A 49 4.16 -2.15 -2.79
C VAL A 49 5.34 -2.45 -1.86
N LEU A 50 6.39 -3.12 -2.32
CA LEU A 50 7.47 -3.61 -1.45
C LEU A 50 8.28 -2.47 -0.80
N ALA A 51 8.54 -1.38 -1.52
CA ALA A 51 9.20 -0.20 -0.95
C ALA A 51 8.33 0.48 0.13
N VAL A 52 7.03 0.64 -0.15
CA VAL A 52 6.05 1.17 0.80
C VAL A 52 5.95 0.28 2.02
N PHE A 53 5.83 -1.03 1.80
CA PHE A 53 5.76 -2.03 2.86
C PHE A 53 7.02 -2.04 3.74
N LYS A 54 8.20 -1.82 3.17
CA LYS A 54 9.43 -1.71 3.96
C LYS A 54 9.47 -0.42 4.78
N TYR A 55 9.06 0.71 4.21
CA TYR A 55 9.10 2.00 4.90
C TYR A 55 8.14 2.09 6.10
N PHE A 56 6.95 1.52 5.97
CA PHE A 56 5.94 1.51 7.03
C PHE A 56 6.05 0.31 7.98
N ALA A 57 7.09 -0.51 7.89
CA ALA A 57 7.34 -1.61 8.80
C ALA A 57 7.45 -1.13 10.26
N ASN A 58 6.90 -1.90 11.20
CA ASN A 58 6.86 -1.62 12.64
C ASN A 58 6.13 -0.31 13.03
N LYS A 59 5.21 0.15 12.19
CA LYS A 59 4.37 1.34 12.43
C LYS A 59 2.89 0.97 12.61
N ASN A 60 2.57 -0.30 12.87
CA ASN A 60 1.22 -0.83 13.16
C ASN A 60 0.19 -0.62 12.04
N TYR A 61 0.62 -0.62 10.77
CA TYR A 61 -0.29 -0.55 9.63
C TYR A 61 -1.01 -1.88 9.40
N ILE A 62 -2.21 -1.80 8.85
CA ILE A 62 -3.04 -2.95 8.49
C ILE A 62 -3.00 -3.11 6.97
N GLY A 63 -2.56 -4.28 6.50
CA GLY A 63 -2.57 -4.63 5.09
C GLY A 63 -3.79 -5.44 4.69
N LEU A 64 -4.14 -5.42 3.39
CA LEU A 64 -5.11 -6.35 2.80
C LEU A 64 -4.35 -7.45 2.05
N ALA A 65 -4.59 -8.70 2.38
CA ALA A 65 -3.97 -9.85 1.72
C ALA A 65 -4.98 -10.91 1.32
N SER A 66 -4.78 -11.51 0.14
CA SER A 66 -5.66 -12.57 -0.36
C SER A 66 -5.62 -13.83 0.51
N LYS A 67 -6.71 -14.64 0.47
CA LYS A 67 -6.77 -15.97 1.13
C LYS A 67 -5.95 -17.05 0.39
N SER A 68 -5.17 -16.71 -0.66
CA SER A 68 -4.30 -17.63 -1.38
C SER A 68 -3.05 -18.04 -0.58
N LYS A 69 -2.32 -19.06 -1.07
CA LYS A 69 -1.03 -19.48 -0.48
C LYS A 69 0.00 -18.35 -0.50
N ASP A 70 0.09 -17.60 -1.60
CA ASP A 70 1.00 -16.46 -1.73
C ASP A 70 0.60 -15.33 -0.79
N GLY A 71 -0.69 -15.05 -0.66
CA GLY A 71 -1.22 -14.13 0.34
C GLY A 71 -0.87 -14.55 1.77
N GLY A 72 -0.88 -15.86 2.06
CA GLY A 72 -0.41 -16.41 3.35
C GLY A 72 1.06 -16.10 3.62
N LEU A 73 1.93 -16.28 2.62
CA LEU A 73 3.35 -15.96 2.76
C LEU A 73 3.57 -14.46 3.05
N ILE A 74 2.83 -13.59 2.36
CA ILE A 74 2.90 -12.13 2.57
C ILE A 74 2.47 -11.77 3.99
N VAL A 75 1.40 -12.39 4.50
CA VAL A 75 0.95 -12.19 5.89
C VAL A 75 2.02 -12.57 6.88
N ASP A 76 2.59 -13.79 6.79
CA ASP A 76 3.60 -14.24 7.75
C ASP A 76 4.88 -13.40 7.75
N VAL A 77 5.28 -12.88 6.60
CA VAL A 77 6.42 -11.95 6.50
C VAL A 77 6.04 -10.60 7.07
N GLY A 78 4.85 -10.11 6.76
CA GLY A 78 4.35 -8.81 7.19
C GLY A 78 4.13 -8.72 8.70
N GLU A 79 3.57 -9.77 9.31
CA GLU A 79 3.41 -9.85 10.77
C GLU A 79 4.77 -9.75 11.48
N LYS A 80 5.80 -10.40 10.94
CA LYS A 80 7.17 -10.25 11.44
C LYS A 80 7.77 -8.86 11.19
N MET A 81 7.17 -8.06 10.31
CA MET A 81 7.50 -6.67 10.04
C MET A 81 6.58 -5.68 10.76
N GLY A 82 5.75 -6.15 11.70
CA GLY A 82 4.88 -5.31 12.51
C GLY A 82 3.57 -4.89 11.84
N TYR A 83 3.13 -5.61 10.81
CA TYR A 83 1.82 -5.44 10.20
C TYR A 83 0.78 -6.36 10.83
N THR A 84 -0.48 -5.95 10.74
CA THR A 84 -1.63 -6.84 10.83
C THR A 84 -2.32 -6.95 9.48
N PHE A 85 -3.18 -7.95 9.27
CA PHE A 85 -3.80 -8.15 7.96
C PHE A 85 -5.28 -8.49 8.07
N VAL A 86 -6.08 -7.85 7.21
CA VAL A 86 -7.39 -8.33 6.82
C VAL A 86 -7.24 -9.31 5.67
N ARG A 87 -7.94 -10.45 5.72
CA ARG A 87 -7.81 -11.55 4.75
C ARG A 87 -8.99 -11.61 3.79
N GLY A 88 -8.76 -11.22 2.55
CA GLY A 88 -9.75 -11.27 1.49
C GLY A 88 -9.23 -10.68 0.18
N SER A 89 -10.02 -10.83 -0.86
CA SER A 89 -9.76 -10.21 -2.17
C SER A 89 -11.08 -10.02 -2.89
N SER A 90 -11.09 -9.24 -3.97
CA SER A 90 -12.29 -9.05 -4.81
C SER A 90 -12.92 -10.35 -5.36
N GLY A 91 -12.24 -11.49 -5.27
CA GLY A 91 -12.75 -12.81 -5.73
C GLY A 91 -13.21 -13.73 -4.62
N LYS A 92 -12.47 -13.86 -3.49
CA LYS A 92 -12.81 -14.76 -2.38
C LYS A 92 -12.75 -14.04 -1.04
N GLY A 93 -13.88 -14.07 -0.30
CA GLY A 93 -13.98 -13.43 1.03
C GLY A 93 -13.90 -11.91 0.96
N GLY A 94 -14.23 -11.30 -0.18
CA GLY A 94 -14.14 -9.86 -0.37
C GLY A 94 -15.17 -9.08 0.43
N SER A 95 -16.38 -9.63 0.57
CA SER A 95 -17.46 -8.98 1.34
C SER A 95 -17.14 -8.93 2.84
N GLU A 96 -16.68 -10.05 3.42
CA GLU A 96 -16.26 -10.11 4.82
C GLU A 96 -15.08 -9.17 5.09
N ALA A 97 -14.03 -9.27 4.27
CA ALA A 97 -12.86 -8.40 4.39
C ALA A 97 -13.21 -6.91 4.22
N TYR A 98 -14.17 -6.60 3.35
CA TYR A 98 -14.66 -5.24 3.19
C TYR A 98 -15.33 -4.73 4.46
N GLN A 99 -16.23 -5.52 5.05
CA GLN A 99 -16.91 -5.16 6.29
C GLN A 99 -15.92 -5.00 7.45
N ASP A 100 -14.96 -5.93 7.59
CA ASP A 100 -13.90 -5.83 8.59
C ASP A 100 -13.11 -4.52 8.44
N MET A 101 -12.77 -4.11 7.21
CA MET A 101 -12.06 -2.86 6.96
C MET A 101 -12.92 -1.63 7.27
N VAL A 102 -14.22 -1.65 6.96
CA VAL A 102 -15.15 -0.56 7.34
C VAL A 102 -15.19 -0.41 8.85
N ASP A 103 -15.35 -1.51 9.59
CA ASP A 103 -15.44 -1.48 11.05
C ASP A 103 -14.12 -1.08 11.71
N LEU A 104 -12.99 -1.46 11.12
CA LEU A 104 -11.68 -0.97 11.55
C LEU A 104 -11.53 0.54 11.33
N LEU A 105 -11.92 1.07 10.17
CA LEU A 105 -11.80 2.48 9.85
C LEU A 105 -12.70 3.39 10.68
N LYS A 106 -13.78 2.87 11.27
CA LYS A 106 -14.60 3.57 12.26
C LYS A 106 -13.88 3.76 13.61
N LYS A 107 -12.85 2.92 13.90
CA LYS A 107 -12.01 3.08 15.08
C LYS A 107 -10.99 4.19 14.86
N PRO A 108 -10.61 4.95 15.90
CA PRO A 108 -9.58 5.97 15.76
C PRO A 108 -8.21 5.36 15.44
N ALA A 109 -7.35 6.16 14.84
CA ALA A 109 -5.97 5.82 14.52
C ALA A 109 -5.78 4.54 13.67
N THR A 110 -6.78 4.13 12.88
CA THR A 110 -6.66 3.00 11.97
C THR A 110 -5.99 3.43 10.66
N GLN A 111 -4.95 2.72 10.28
CA GLN A 111 -4.14 3.01 9.11
C GLN A 111 -4.10 1.78 8.20
N LEU A 112 -4.80 1.84 7.06
CA LEU A 112 -4.82 0.76 6.08
C LEU A 112 -3.81 1.00 4.96
N ILE A 113 -3.23 -0.06 4.40
CA ILE A 113 -2.50 -0.04 3.13
C ILE A 113 -3.18 -0.99 2.14
N ILE A 114 -3.56 -0.45 0.98
CA ILE A 114 -4.27 -1.18 -0.07
C ILE A 114 -3.57 -0.98 -1.41
N THR A 115 -3.48 -2.06 -2.20
CA THR A 115 -3.09 -1.98 -3.61
C THR A 115 -4.36 -2.00 -4.47
N PRO A 116 -4.79 -0.85 -5.01
CA PRO A 116 -6.11 -0.75 -5.64
C PRO A 116 -6.21 -1.52 -6.97
N ASP A 117 -5.11 -1.74 -7.68
CA ASP A 117 -5.04 -2.60 -8.88
C ASP A 117 -5.03 -4.10 -8.53
N GLY A 118 -4.65 -4.44 -7.29
CA GLY A 118 -4.65 -5.80 -6.76
C GLY A 118 -3.68 -6.75 -7.44
N PRO A 119 -3.60 -8.02 -6.97
CA PRO A 119 -2.63 -8.99 -7.46
C PRO A 119 -2.93 -9.58 -8.84
N THR A 120 -4.10 -9.32 -9.42
CA THR A 120 -4.54 -9.82 -10.72
C THR A 120 -4.76 -8.73 -11.76
N GLY A 121 -4.50 -7.46 -11.39
CA GLY A 121 -4.61 -6.30 -12.29
C GLY A 121 -6.02 -6.00 -12.81
N PRO A 122 -6.12 -5.27 -13.89
CA PRO A 122 -5.02 -4.79 -14.75
C PRO A 122 -4.11 -3.74 -14.08
N GLU A 123 -2.84 -3.72 -14.50
CA GLU A 123 -1.82 -2.81 -13.96
C GLU A 123 -2.25 -1.34 -14.10
N HIS A 124 -2.08 -0.56 -13.02
CA HIS A 124 -2.39 0.88 -12.97
C HIS A 124 -3.86 1.23 -13.24
N ILE A 125 -4.78 0.29 -13.03
CA ILE A 125 -6.22 0.53 -13.07
C ILE A 125 -6.81 0.26 -11.69
N PRO A 126 -7.20 1.32 -10.94
CA PRO A 126 -7.71 1.13 -9.59
C PRO A 126 -9.11 0.51 -9.60
N LYS A 127 -9.32 -0.49 -8.75
CA LYS A 127 -10.62 -1.11 -8.47
C LYS A 127 -11.38 -0.28 -7.43
N PRO A 128 -12.71 -0.37 -7.37
CA PRO A 128 -13.56 0.48 -6.52
C PRO A 128 -13.34 0.33 -5.01
N GLY A 129 -12.70 -0.75 -4.54
CA GLY A 129 -12.64 -1.11 -3.12
C GLY A 129 -12.16 0.01 -2.20
N ALA A 130 -11.02 0.63 -2.50
CA ALA A 130 -10.47 1.71 -1.68
C ALA A 130 -11.36 2.97 -1.66
N VAL A 131 -11.95 3.31 -2.81
CA VAL A 131 -12.89 4.44 -2.92
C VAL A 131 -14.17 4.16 -2.13
N ARG A 132 -14.75 2.96 -2.24
CA ARG A 132 -15.94 2.58 -1.45
C ARG A 132 -15.69 2.68 0.04
N LEU A 133 -14.56 2.14 0.52
CA LEU A 133 -14.17 2.24 1.93
C LEU A 133 -14.08 3.70 2.39
N ALA A 134 -13.43 4.56 1.60
CA ALA A 134 -13.29 5.98 1.92
C ALA A 134 -14.65 6.70 1.96
N LYS A 135 -15.53 6.46 0.98
CA LYS A 135 -16.88 7.07 0.93
C LYS A 135 -17.75 6.62 2.12
N GLU A 136 -17.64 5.36 2.51
CA GLU A 136 -18.45 4.81 3.61
C GLU A 136 -17.93 5.22 4.99
N SER A 137 -16.61 5.25 5.17
CA SER A 137 -15.99 5.58 6.47
C SER A 137 -15.69 7.08 6.65
N GLY A 138 -15.72 7.87 5.57
CA GLY A 138 -15.38 9.30 5.59
C GLY A 138 -13.89 9.59 5.77
N VAL A 139 -13.02 8.58 5.67
CA VAL A 139 -11.57 8.76 5.83
C VAL A 139 -10.90 9.10 4.49
N PRO A 140 -9.78 9.84 4.50
CA PRO A 140 -9.07 10.15 3.26
C PRO A 140 -8.32 8.94 2.70
N VAL A 141 -8.16 8.92 1.37
CA VAL A 141 -7.25 8.06 0.64
C VAL A 141 -6.00 8.85 0.28
N ILE A 142 -4.82 8.29 0.52
CA ILE A 142 -3.54 8.97 0.32
C ILE A 142 -2.66 8.10 -0.58
N PRO A 143 -2.29 8.57 -1.78
CA PRO A 143 -1.39 7.83 -2.65
C PRO A 143 0.02 7.83 -2.07
N VAL A 144 0.70 6.69 -2.11
CA VAL A 144 2.09 6.57 -1.67
C VAL A 144 2.86 5.68 -2.63
N ILE A 145 3.98 6.16 -3.13
CA ILE A 145 4.82 5.42 -4.10
C ILE A 145 6.27 5.46 -3.65
N GLY A 146 6.89 4.28 -3.64
CA GLY A 146 8.34 4.15 -3.48
C GLY A 146 9.01 3.77 -4.79
N HIS A 147 10.05 4.52 -5.19
CA HIS A 147 10.84 4.23 -6.37
C HIS A 147 12.33 4.15 -6.01
N ALA A 148 13.02 3.12 -6.49
CA ALA A 148 14.45 2.94 -6.31
C ALA A 148 15.18 3.21 -7.63
N SER A 149 16.29 3.98 -7.58
CA SER A 149 17.12 4.31 -8.75
C SER A 149 17.66 3.08 -9.48
N ARG A 150 17.82 1.96 -8.79
CA ARG A 150 18.17 0.65 -9.34
C ARG A 150 17.26 -0.41 -8.77
N SER A 151 16.58 -1.16 -9.65
CA SER A 151 15.66 -2.23 -9.27
C SER A 151 15.76 -3.41 -10.21
N TRP A 152 15.46 -4.60 -9.70
CA TRP A 152 15.07 -5.71 -10.55
C TRP A 152 13.60 -5.54 -10.91
N LYS A 153 13.28 -5.88 -12.16
CA LYS A 153 11.93 -5.79 -12.72
C LYS A 153 11.47 -7.19 -13.09
N PHE A 154 10.45 -7.68 -12.46
CA PHE A 154 9.85 -8.98 -12.75
C PHE A 154 8.53 -8.73 -13.47
N LYS A 155 8.48 -9.11 -14.74
CA LYS A 155 7.33 -8.83 -15.60
C LYS A 155 6.49 -10.09 -15.78
N ASN A 156 5.29 -10.09 -15.23
CA ASN A 156 4.24 -11.05 -15.52
C ASN A 156 3.07 -10.31 -16.18
N TRP A 157 1.89 -10.24 -15.53
CA TRP A 157 0.78 -9.39 -15.94
C TRP A 157 0.99 -7.91 -15.52
N HIS A 158 1.89 -7.65 -14.58
CA HIS A 158 2.35 -6.33 -14.15
C HIS A 158 3.87 -6.35 -13.92
N THR A 159 4.48 -5.17 -13.81
CA THR A 159 5.90 -5.07 -13.48
C THR A 159 6.07 -4.93 -11.96
N PHE A 160 6.64 -5.96 -11.33
CA PHE A 160 6.98 -5.94 -9.91
C PHE A 160 8.42 -5.46 -9.69
N TYR A 161 8.58 -4.44 -8.86
CA TYR A 161 9.88 -3.80 -8.62
C TYR A 161 10.46 -4.22 -7.28
N ILE A 162 11.69 -4.72 -7.29
CA ILE A 162 12.48 -5.02 -6.09
C ILE A 162 13.73 -4.15 -6.11
N SER A 163 13.91 -3.29 -5.10
CA SER A 163 15.09 -2.43 -5.00
C SER A 163 16.37 -3.24 -4.90
N LYS A 164 17.41 -2.81 -5.61
CA LYS A 164 18.77 -3.32 -5.39
C LYS A 164 19.36 -2.68 -4.15
N PRO A 165 20.26 -3.38 -3.40
CA PRO A 165 20.98 -2.78 -2.28
C PRO A 165 21.75 -1.52 -2.72
N PHE A 166 21.96 -0.60 -1.79
CA PHE A 166 22.70 0.66 -2.00
C PHE A 166 22.07 1.59 -3.07
N SER A 167 20.79 1.41 -3.37
CA SER A 167 20.04 2.31 -4.25
C SER A 167 19.64 3.58 -3.52
N LYS A 168 19.42 4.66 -4.26
CA LYS A 168 18.64 5.80 -3.75
C LYS A 168 17.17 5.42 -3.88
N THR A 169 16.43 5.48 -2.79
CA THR A 169 14.98 5.18 -2.78
C THR A 169 14.22 6.43 -2.41
N LYS A 170 13.39 6.92 -3.32
CA LYS A 170 12.50 8.04 -3.12
C LYS A 170 11.11 7.52 -2.79
N LEU A 171 10.58 7.93 -1.64
CA LEU A 171 9.20 7.69 -1.23
C LEU A 171 8.43 9.00 -1.29
N VAL A 172 7.33 9.02 -2.00
CA VAL A 172 6.44 10.18 -2.09
C VAL A 172 5.08 9.81 -1.50
N ILE A 173 4.63 10.60 -0.54
CA ILE A 173 3.31 10.53 0.08
C ILE A 173 2.52 11.71 -0.45
N GLY A 174 1.53 11.44 -1.28
CA GLY A 174 0.69 12.47 -1.91
C GLY A 174 -0.28 13.13 -0.93
N GLN A 175 -1.07 14.06 -1.44
CA GLN A 175 -2.08 14.76 -0.65
C GLN A 175 -3.26 13.84 -0.29
N PRO A 176 -3.88 14.02 0.88
CA PRO A 176 -5.11 13.33 1.26
C PRO A 176 -6.26 13.69 0.32
N ILE A 177 -6.97 12.68 -0.17
CA ILE A 177 -8.11 12.80 -1.06
C ILE A 177 -9.35 12.38 -0.28
N TYR A 178 -10.31 13.26 -0.16
CA TYR A 178 -11.61 13.00 0.45
C TYR A 178 -12.64 12.79 -0.64
N PHE A 179 -13.41 11.72 -0.54
CA PHE A 179 -14.52 11.43 -1.45
C PHE A 179 -15.84 11.67 -0.75
N THR A 180 -16.75 12.39 -1.41
CA THR A 180 -18.11 12.62 -0.89
C THR A 180 -19.08 11.55 -1.41
N LYS A 181 -20.24 11.43 -0.75
CA LYS A 181 -21.26 10.44 -1.16
C LYS A 181 -21.87 10.78 -2.52
N GLU A 182 -21.93 12.07 -2.86
CA GLU A 182 -22.55 12.60 -4.08
C GLU A 182 -21.71 12.36 -5.34
N GLN A 183 -20.39 12.26 -5.20
CA GLN A 183 -19.50 11.99 -6.34
C GLN A 183 -19.78 10.61 -6.93
N SER A 184 -19.80 10.51 -8.25
CA SER A 184 -19.92 9.22 -8.93
C SER A 184 -18.66 8.35 -8.68
N MET A 185 -18.82 7.03 -8.79
CA MET A 185 -17.68 6.11 -8.64
C MET A 185 -16.64 6.33 -9.74
N GLU A 186 -17.07 6.64 -10.95
CA GLU A 186 -16.18 6.89 -12.07
C GLU A 186 -15.31 8.13 -11.87
N GLU A 187 -15.88 9.23 -11.41
CA GLU A 187 -15.14 10.44 -11.03
C GLU A 187 -14.12 10.15 -9.94
N CYS A 188 -14.53 9.46 -8.86
CA CYS A 188 -13.64 9.13 -7.76
C CYS A 188 -12.47 8.25 -8.23
N LEU A 189 -12.71 7.24 -9.06
CA LEU A 189 -11.66 6.38 -9.64
C LEU A 189 -10.74 7.16 -10.57
N SER A 190 -11.26 8.10 -11.36
CA SER A 190 -10.46 8.98 -12.20
C SER A 190 -9.53 9.86 -11.35
N VAL A 191 -10.04 10.47 -10.29
CA VAL A 191 -9.26 11.28 -9.34
C VAL A 191 -8.16 10.42 -8.69
N LEU A 192 -8.52 9.24 -8.17
CA LEU A 192 -7.58 8.33 -7.54
C LEU A 192 -6.47 7.89 -8.50
N LYS A 193 -6.83 7.52 -9.72
CA LYS A 193 -5.87 7.12 -10.76
C LYS A 193 -4.91 8.26 -11.09
N LYS A 194 -5.42 9.47 -11.31
CA LYS A 194 -4.59 10.66 -11.61
C LYS A 194 -3.61 10.94 -10.46
N ALA A 195 -4.06 10.87 -9.22
CA ALA A 195 -3.22 11.08 -8.05
C ALA A 195 -2.11 10.02 -7.94
N LEU A 196 -2.44 8.73 -8.11
CA LEU A 196 -1.44 7.65 -8.10
C LEU A 196 -0.41 7.80 -9.22
N VAL A 197 -0.85 8.15 -10.44
CA VAL A 197 0.05 8.39 -11.59
C VAL A 197 0.95 9.60 -11.35
N SER A 198 0.41 10.69 -10.81
CA SER A 198 1.19 11.89 -10.48
C SER A 198 2.24 11.60 -9.41
N THR A 199 1.84 10.91 -8.32
CA THR A 199 2.75 10.49 -7.23
C THR A 199 3.85 9.55 -7.77
N ASP A 200 3.50 8.66 -8.71
CA ASP A 200 4.46 7.74 -9.32
C ASP A 200 5.47 8.47 -10.21
N LYS A 201 5.00 9.42 -11.01
CA LYS A 201 5.86 10.28 -11.82
C LYS A 201 6.81 11.09 -10.94
N GLU A 202 6.34 11.65 -9.85
CA GLU A 202 7.16 12.38 -8.89
C GLU A 202 8.19 11.47 -8.21
N ALA A 203 7.79 10.26 -7.75
CA ALA A 203 8.70 9.31 -7.12
C ALA A 203 9.81 8.85 -8.09
N SER A 204 9.51 8.71 -9.39
CA SER A 204 10.45 8.26 -10.41
C SER A 204 11.34 9.41 -10.96
N SER A 205 10.98 10.67 -10.74
CA SER A 205 11.81 11.81 -11.16
C SER A 205 13.03 11.97 -10.25
N ASN A 206 14.23 12.04 -10.80
CA ASN A 206 15.49 12.28 -10.07
C ASN A 206 15.74 11.33 -8.88
N ALA A 207 15.36 10.05 -9.02
CA ALA A 207 15.64 9.01 -8.04
C ALA A 207 17.07 8.46 -8.14
#